data_3481243acea34a13ba4fcfddf26599df
#
_entry.id   3481243acea34a13ba4fcfddf26599df
#
_cell.length_a   1.000
_cell.length_b   1.000
_cell.length_c   1.000
_cell.angle_alpha   90.00
_cell.angle_beta   90.00
_cell.angle_gamma   90.00
#
_symmetry.space_group_name_H-M   'P 1'
#
loop_
_entity.id
_entity.type
_entity.pdbx_description
1 polymer ?
#
loop_
_entity_poly.entity_id
_entity_poly.type
_entity_poly.pdbx_seq_one_letter_code
_entity_poly.pdbx_strand_id
1 'polypeptide(L)'
;GMRELLIKMAPEQFTDLTIECVESMGPPPVLDPRGLPDRLATAALFAVGASQWFCDWVSPWMQRPNSFELADPDEQRRMGGDPNILAQSGYWTLEPGESLEVYFEPPPCTYWNIQLANVWAESLDTRRQVWLNNTTAALDAGVARFVIAHEDPGVANWLDTSGHRHGLMHIRFVESDSQPLATTRLLT
;
A
#
# COMPACT_ATOMS: atom_id res chain seq x y z
N GLY A 1 -20.90 -6.36 -5.46
CA GLY A 1 -20.32 -6.96 -6.64
C GLY A 1 -19.40 -8.13 -6.28
N MET A 2 -18.82 -8.79 -7.25
CA MET A 2 -17.93 -9.96 -7.05
C MET A 2 -16.76 -9.68 -6.12
N ARG A 3 -16.22 -8.46 -6.16
CA ARG A 3 -15.13 -8.02 -5.28
C ARG A 3 -15.52 -8.07 -3.78
N GLU A 4 -16.71 -7.60 -3.46
CA GLU A 4 -17.22 -7.65 -2.07
C GLU A 4 -17.48 -9.07 -1.60
N LEU A 5 -17.88 -9.96 -2.52
CA LEU A 5 -18.10 -11.36 -2.20
C LEU A 5 -16.78 -12.05 -1.85
N LEU A 6 -15.72 -11.81 -2.63
CA LEU A 6 -14.40 -12.40 -2.40
C LEU A 6 -13.76 -11.93 -1.09
N ILE A 7 -13.95 -10.67 -0.72
CA ILE A 7 -13.43 -10.09 0.53
C ILE A 7 -14.09 -10.73 1.78
N LYS A 8 -15.34 -11.19 1.67
CA LYS A 8 -16.09 -11.78 2.78
C LYS A 8 -15.94 -13.29 2.90
N MET A 9 -15.24 -13.94 1.99
CA MET A 9 -15.03 -15.39 2.03
C MET A 9 -13.79 -15.72 2.85
N ALA A 10 -13.94 -16.66 3.80
CA ALA A 10 -12.78 -17.24 4.46
C ALA A 10 -11.95 -18.08 3.46
N PRO A 11 -10.62 -18.19 3.66
CA PRO A 11 -9.73 -18.90 2.71
C PRO A 11 -10.21 -20.31 2.33
N GLU A 12 -10.78 -21.04 3.30
CA GLU A 12 -11.35 -22.38 3.10
C GLU A 12 -12.64 -22.40 2.27
N GLN A 13 -13.22 -21.24 2.00
CA GLN A 13 -14.42 -21.06 1.18
C GLN A 13 -14.08 -20.70 -0.28
N PHE A 14 -12.81 -20.47 -0.59
CA PHE A 14 -12.39 -20.25 -1.97
C PHE A 14 -12.49 -21.58 -2.74
N THR A 15 -13.42 -21.61 -3.68
CA THR A 15 -13.51 -22.69 -4.65
C THR A 15 -12.65 -22.37 -5.87
N ASP A 16 -12.31 -23.38 -6.65
CA ASP A 16 -11.65 -23.16 -7.94
C ASP A 16 -12.49 -22.24 -8.82
N LEU A 17 -11.91 -21.11 -9.21
CA LEU A 17 -12.55 -20.14 -10.06
C LEU A 17 -12.22 -20.48 -11.52
N THR A 18 -13.23 -20.82 -12.31
CA THR A 18 -13.10 -20.96 -13.76
C THR A 18 -13.65 -19.71 -14.42
N ILE A 19 -12.83 -19.08 -15.25
CA ILE A 19 -13.24 -17.93 -16.07
C ILE A 19 -13.46 -18.45 -17.49
N GLU A 20 -14.71 -18.47 -17.93
CA GLU A 20 -15.06 -18.83 -19.30
C GLU A 20 -15.52 -17.58 -20.06
N CYS A 21 -15.02 -17.42 -21.28
CA CYS A 21 -15.56 -16.42 -22.20
C CYS A 21 -16.87 -16.97 -22.78
N VAL A 22 -18.01 -16.52 -22.27
CA VAL A 22 -19.35 -17.04 -22.63
C VAL A 22 -19.78 -16.59 -24.03
N GLU A 23 -19.26 -15.47 -24.49
CA GLU A 23 -19.51 -14.95 -25.83
C GLU A 23 -18.18 -14.82 -26.59
N SER A 24 -18.13 -15.39 -27.78
CA SER A 24 -17.04 -15.08 -28.71
C SER A 24 -17.04 -13.56 -28.93
N MET A 25 -16.04 -12.90 -28.37
CA MET A 25 -15.76 -11.50 -28.71
C MET A 25 -15.35 -11.49 -30.20
N GLY A 26 -16.27 -11.43 -31.11
CA GLY A 26 -16.00 -11.32 -32.55
C GLY A 26 -14.79 -10.45 -32.90
N PRO A 27 -14.47 -10.16 -34.12
CA PRO A 27 -13.39 -9.25 -34.47
C PRO A 27 -13.56 -7.94 -33.67
N PRO A 28 -12.47 -7.31 -33.18
CA PRO A 28 -12.56 -6.11 -32.41
C PRO A 28 -13.47 -5.08 -33.13
N PRO A 29 -14.36 -4.39 -32.37
CA PRO A 29 -15.28 -3.45 -32.99
C PRO A 29 -14.50 -2.42 -33.80
N VAL A 30 -14.95 -2.16 -35.00
CA VAL A 30 -14.36 -1.11 -35.85
C VAL A 30 -14.50 0.20 -35.10
N LEU A 31 -13.38 0.91 -34.92
CA LEU A 31 -13.39 2.23 -34.30
C LEU A 31 -14.35 3.15 -35.07
N ASP A 32 -15.39 3.63 -34.39
CA ASP A 32 -16.25 4.68 -34.93
C ASP A 32 -15.47 6.02 -34.90
N PRO A 33 -15.11 6.60 -36.06
CA PRO A 33 -14.37 7.85 -36.10
C PRO A 33 -15.10 9.02 -35.43
N ARG A 34 -16.44 8.95 -35.34
CA ARG A 34 -17.27 10.00 -34.73
C ARG A 34 -17.14 10.03 -33.21
N GLY A 35 -16.98 8.87 -32.57
CA GLY A 35 -16.81 8.77 -31.13
C GLY A 35 -15.34 8.85 -30.66
N LEU A 36 -14.38 8.87 -31.57
CA LEU A 36 -12.95 8.87 -31.23
C LEU A 36 -12.50 10.12 -30.46
N PRO A 37 -12.92 11.36 -30.84
CA PRO A 37 -12.52 12.56 -30.10
C PRO A 37 -12.97 12.51 -28.62
N ASP A 38 -14.20 12.08 -28.35
CA ASP A 38 -14.75 12.02 -26.99
C ASP A 38 -14.03 10.96 -26.15
N ARG A 39 -13.68 9.82 -26.74
CA ARG A 39 -12.90 8.78 -26.06
C ARG A 39 -11.49 9.24 -25.73
N LEU A 40 -10.83 9.95 -26.65
CA LEU A 40 -9.50 10.52 -26.42
C LEU A 40 -9.56 11.61 -25.36
N ALA A 41 -10.56 12.50 -25.38
CA ALA A 41 -10.77 13.51 -24.34
C ALA A 41 -10.98 12.86 -22.96
N THR A 42 -11.83 11.83 -22.88
CA THR A 42 -12.06 11.08 -21.64
C THR A 42 -10.79 10.41 -21.13
N ALA A 43 -10.01 9.79 -22.00
CA ALA A 43 -8.74 9.16 -21.63
C ALA A 43 -7.72 10.20 -21.12
N ALA A 44 -7.63 11.35 -21.76
CA ALA A 44 -6.76 12.45 -21.34
C ALA A 44 -7.18 13.01 -19.96
N LEU A 45 -8.48 13.25 -19.76
CA LEU A 45 -9.03 13.69 -18.48
C LEU A 45 -8.78 12.68 -17.36
N PHE A 46 -8.92 11.39 -17.66
CA PHE A 46 -8.63 10.33 -16.69
C PHE A 46 -7.14 10.33 -16.31
N ALA A 47 -6.23 10.41 -17.29
CA ALA A 47 -4.80 10.41 -17.03
C ALA A 47 -4.36 11.61 -16.16
N VAL A 48 -4.85 12.81 -16.47
CA VAL A 48 -4.56 14.02 -15.67
C VAL A 48 -5.20 13.94 -14.29
N GLY A 49 -6.49 13.56 -14.24
CA GLY A 49 -7.24 13.49 -12.99
C GLY A 49 -6.70 12.42 -12.03
N ALA A 50 -6.30 11.25 -12.52
CA ALA A 50 -5.71 10.22 -11.70
C ALA A 50 -4.36 10.67 -11.13
N SER A 51 -3.50 11.26 -11.94
CA SER A 51 -2.20 11.79 -11.47
C SER A 51 -2.36 12.87 -10.41
N GLN A 52 -3.27 13.82 -10.65
CA GLN A 52 -3.55 14.89 -9.68
C GLN A 52 -4.08 14.32 -8.36
N TRP A 53 -5.00 13.35 -8.45
CA TRP A 53 -5.59 12.72 -7.28
C TRP A 53 -4.54 12.03 -6.39
N PHE A 54 -3.58 11.30 -7.00
CA PHE A 54 -2.49 10.69 -6.23
C PHE A 54 -1.57 11.75 -5.59
N CYS A 55 -1.24 12.83 -6.29
CA CYS A 55 -0.47 13.92 -5.72
C CYS A 55 -1.17 14.57 -4.53
N ASP A 56 -2.47 14.84 -4.65
CA ASP A 56 -3.25 15.45 -3.59
C ASP A 56 -3.38 14.52 -2.37
N TRP A 57 -3.52 13.21 -2.61
CA TRP A 57 -3.61 12.21 -1.56
C TRP A 57 -2.32 12.05 -0.75
N VAL A 58 -1.17 12.10 -1.42
CA VAL A 58 0.15 11.94 -0.79
C VAL A 58 0.64 13.23 -0.11
N SER A 59 0.25 14.39 -0.64
CA SER A 59 0.74 15.71 -0.22
C SER A 59 0.66 15.98 1.30
N PRO A 60 -0.39 15.61 2.03
CA PRO A 60 -0.46 15.81 3.48
C PRO A 60 0.66 15.07 4.24
N TRP A 61 0.99 13.84 3.83
CA TRP A 61 2.04 13.04 4.49
C TRP A 61 3.44 13.61 4.24
N MET A 62 3.66 14.22 3.06
CA MET A 62 4.93 14.88 2.73
C MET A 62 5.23 16.09 3.64
N GLN A 63 4.20 16.70 4.24
CA GLN A 63 4.36 17.83 5.17
C GLN A 63 4.84 17.39 6.55
N ARG A 64 4.72 16.08 6.86
CA ARG A 64 5.14 15.48 8.13
C ARG A 64 5.98 14.22 7.87
N PRO A 65 7.18 14.38 7.28
CA PRO A 65 8.01 13.23 6.95
C PRO A 65 8.43 12.46 8.19
N ASN A 66 8.73 11.20 7.99
CA ASN A 66 9.19 10.25 9.00
C ASN A 66 8.19 10.05 10.13
N SER A 67 6.88 10.14 9.83
CA SER A 67 5.80 9.87 10.78
C SER A 67 4.64 9.14 10.11
N PHE A 68 3.82 8.46 10.91
CA PHE A 68 2.59 7.80 10.45
C PHE A 68 1.35 8.59 10.87
N GLU A 69 0.29 8.44 10.09
CA GLU A 69 -1.06 8.89 10.38
C GLU A 69 -2.03 7.73 10.19
N LEU A 70 -3.02 7.67 11.08
CA LEU A 70 -4.10 6.71 10.95
C LEU A 70 -4.99 7.13 9.78
N ALA A 71 -5.37 6.17 8.92
CA ALA A 71 -6.39 6.41 7.92
C ALA A 71 -7.76 6.57 8.61
N ASP A 72 -8.55 7.53 8.12
CA ASP A 72 -9.96 7.63 8.52
C ASP A 72 -10.74 6.45 7.89
N PRO A 73 -11.36 5.57 8.70
CA PRO A 73 -12.05 4.40 8.17
C PRO A 73 -13.25 4.77 7.28
N ASP A 74 -13.91 5.90 7.53
CA ASP A 74 -15.03 6.35 6.72
C ASP A 74 -14.57 6.90 5.36
N GLU A 75 -13.46 7.61 5.35
CA GLU A 75 -12.83 8.06 4.11
C GLU A 75 -12.31 6.86 3.31
N GLN A 76 -11.63 5.94 3.96
CA GLN A 76 -11.13 4.70 3.32
C GLN A 76 -12.27 3.91 2.65
N ARG A 77 -13.42 3.77 3.32
CA ARG A 77 -14.59 3.10 2.74
C ARG A 77 -15.16 3.86 1.55
N ARG A 78 -15.26 5.18 1.62
CA ARG A 78 -15.72 6.02 0.49
C ARG A 78 -14.81 5.88 -0.73
N MET A 79 -13.52 5.70 -0.51
CA MET A 79 -12.52 5.47 -1.55
C MET A 79 -12.50 4.03 -2.09
N GLY A 80 -13.40 3.17 -1.62
CA GLY A 80 -13.50 1.77 -2.03
C GLY A 80 -12.50 0.83 -1.32
N GLY A 81 -11.95 1.26 -0.19
CA GLY A 81 -11.13 0.42 0.69
C GLY A 81 -11.94 -0.70 1.34
N ASP A 82 -11.24 -1.75 1.73
CA ASP A 82 -11.84 -2.88 2.44
C ASP A 82 -12.15 -2.48 3.88
N PRO A 83 -13.41 -2.65 4.36
CA PRO A 83 -13.79 -2.32 5.72
C PRO A 83 -13.11 -3.20 6.79
N ASN A 84 -12.55 -4.34 6.41
CA ASN A 84 -11.83 -5.23 7.33
C ASN A 84 -10.34 -4.88 7.46
N ILE A 85 -9.88 -3.84 6.78
CA ILE A 85 -8.49 -3.38 6.83
C ILE A 85 -8.42 -2.04 7.54
N LEU A 86 -7.68 -1.99 8.64
CA LEU A 86 -7.24 -0.75 9.27
C LEU A 86 -5.85 -0.39 8.72
N ALA A 87 -5.67 0.85 8.29
CA ALA A 87 -4.44 1.29 7.66
C ALA A 87 -3.87 2.55 8.29
N GLN A 88 -2.56 2.63 8.34
CA GLN A 88 -1.84 3.86 8.62
C GLN A 88 -0.80 4.09 7.53
N SER A 89 -0.61 5.33 7.19
CA SER A 89 0.29 5.73 6.11
C SER A 89 1.19 6.86 6.55
N GLY A 90 2.34 6.96 5.93
CA GLY A 90 3.28 8.03 6.17
C GLY A 90 4.22 8.23 4.99
N TYR A 91 5.02 9.25 5.10
CA TYR A 91 6.05 9.58 4.13
C TYR A 91 7.41 9.50 4.82
N TRP A 92 8.34 8.76 4.23
CA TRP A 92 9.71 8.68 4.72
C TRP A 92 10.65 9.48 3.82
N THR A 93 11.65 10.11 4.43
CA THR A 93 12.76 10.75 3.73
C THR A 93 14.04 10.54 4.51
N LEU A 94 15.10 10.14 3.83
CA LEU A 94 16.40 9.80 4.42
C LEU A 94 17.52 10.40 3.59
N GLU A 95 18.43 11.08 4.27
CA GLU A 95 19.71 11.48 3.69
C GLU A 95 20.70 10.30 3.73
N PRO A 96 21.78 10.34 2.93
CA PRO A 96 22.82 9.33 3.01
C PRO A 96 23.38 9.19 4.42
N GLY A 97 23.39 7.97 4.95
CA GLY A 97 23.83 7.66 6.32
C GLY A 97 22.73 7.72 7.37
N GLU A 98 21.54 8.21 7.02
CA GLU A 98 20.37 8.16 7.90
C GLU A 98 19.60 6.85 7.73
N SER A 99 18.90 6.46 8.80
CA SER A 99 17.92 5.37 8.79
C SER A 99 16.72 5.75 9.65
N LEU A 100 15.56 5.16 9.35
CA LEU A 100 14.33 5.38 10.10
C LEU A 100 13.93 4.09 10.82
N GLU A 101 13.97 4.13 12.13
CA GLU A 101 13.38 3.08 12.95
C GLU A 101 11.87 3.27 13.02
N VAL A 102 11.11 2.18 12.81
CA VAL A 102 9.66 2.10 12.94
C VAL A 102 9.32 0.96 13.88
N TYR A 103 8.47 1.20 14.87
CA TYR A 103 8.05 0.13 15.78
C TYR A 103 6.60 0.27 16.25
N PHE A 104 5.97 -0.86 16.48
CA PHE A 104 4.62 -0.98 17.05
C PHE A 104 4.44 -2.37 17.69
N GLU A 105 3.46 -2.48 18.57
CA GLU A 105 2.98 -3.77 19.07
C GLU A 105 1.82 -4.21 18.19
N PRO A 106 1.95 -5.31 17.41
CA PRO A 106 0.86 -5.77 16.58
C PRO A 106 -0.37 -6.14 17.42
N PRO A 107 -1.55 -5.62 17.10
CA PRO A 107 -2.78 -6.02 17.77
C PRO A 107 -3.17 -7.45 17.38
N PRO A 108 -4.08 -8.08 18.08
CA PRO A 108 -4.73 -9.28 17.59
C PRO A 108 -5.39 -9.02 16.23
N CYS A 109 -4.94 -9.75 15.20
CA CYS A 109 -5.42 -9.62 13.82
C CYS A 109 -5.04 -10.88 13.03
N THR A 110 -5.73 -11.13 11.93
CA THR A 110 -5.42 -12.26 11.05
C THR A 110 -4.13 -12.04 10.28
N TYR A 111 -3.87 -10.81 9.87
CA TYR A 111 -2.69 -10.46 9.10
C TYR A 111 -2.30 -8.99 9.33
N TRP A 112 -1.01 -8.72 9.32
CA TRP A 112 -0.49 -7.36 9.21
C TRP A 112 0.74 -7.32 8.31
N ASN A 113 0.98 -6.18 7.70
CA ASN A 113 2.21 -5.92 6.95
C ASN A 113 2.67 -4.47 7.09
N ILE A 114 3.97 -4.28 6.86
CA ILE A 114 4.57 -2.98 6.55
C ILE A 114 5.16 -3.04 5.15
N GLN A 115 4.97 -1.98 4.36
CA GLN A 115 5.42 -1.90 2.97
C GLN A 115 5.90 -0.50 2.62
N LEU A 116 6.99 -0.42 1.84
CA LEU A 116 7.48 0.79 1.23
C LEU A 116 6.93 0.94 -0.20
N ALA A 117 6.65 2.17 -0.58
CA ALA A 117 6.20 2.54 -1.91
C ALA A 117 6.88 3.84 -2.36
N ASN A 118 6.85 4.11 -3.66
CA ASN A 118 7.28 5.39 -4.19
C ASN A 118 6.20 6.48 -4.00
N VAL A 119 6.47 7.69 -4.46
CA VAL A 119 5.55 8.84 -4.34
C VAL A 119 4.23 8.68 -5.10
N TRP A 120 4.14 7.70 -5.99
CA TRP A 120 2.93 7.37 -6.74
C TRP A 120 2.13 6.24 -6.09
N ALA A 121 2.48 5.85 -4.86
CA ALA A 121 1.94 4.70 -4.15
C ALA A 121 2.16 3.35 -4.86
N GLU A 122 3.12 3.27 -5.77
CA GLU A 122 3.57 2.01 -6.37
C GLU A 122 4.56 1.32 -5.43
N SER A 123 4.44 0.01 -5.28
CA SER A 123 5.43 -0.79 -4.54
C SER A 123 6.83 -0.57 -5.09
N LEU A 124 7.82 -0.49 -4.22
CA LEU A 124 9.22 -0.54 -4.64
C LEU A 124 9.55 -1.92 -5.23
N ASP A 125 10.79 -2.11 -5.69
CA ASP A 125 11.23 -3.37 -6.31
C ASP A 125 11.05 -4.56 -5.36
N THR A 126 10.04 -5.37 -5.59
CA THR A 126 9.66 -6.53 -4.75
C THR A 126 10.67 -7.69 -4.76
N ARG A 127 11.72 -7.62 -5.59
CA ARG A 127 12.89 -8.53 -5.52
C ARG A 127 13.82 -8.17 -4.36
N ARG A 128 13.61 -7.01 -3.73
CA ARG A 128 14.29 -6.53 -2.53
C ARG A 128 13.34 -6.63 -1.33
N GLN A 129 13.88 -6.55 -0.12
CA GLN A 129 13.06 -6.57 1.09
C GLN A 129 12.42 -5.19 1.34
N VAL A 130 11.39 -4.87 0.58
CA VAL A 130 10.63 -3.60 0.65
C VAL A 130 9.34 -3.72 1.43
N TRP A 131 9.03 -4.92 1.91
CA TRP A 131 7.88 -5.24 2.76
C TRP A 131 8.17 -6.42 3.67
N LEU A 132 7.50 -6.45 4.81
CA LEU A 132 7.49 -7.55 5.77
C LEU A 132 6.07 -7.71 6.33
N ASN A 133 5.76 -8.89 6.85
CA ASN A 133 4.46 -9.21 7.42
C ASN A 133 4.57 -10.07 8.69
N ASN A 134 3.44 -10.43 9.29
CA ASN A 134 3.35 -11.22 10.50
C ASN A 134 4.02 -12.61 10.44
N THR A 135 4.31 -13.12 9.23
CA THR A 135 4.99 -14.41 9.06
C THR A 135 6.48 -14.28 8.73
N THR A 136 6.92 -13.12 8.27
CA THR A 136 8.30 -12.87 7.82
C THR A 136 9.08 -11.93 8.74
N ALA A 137 8.40 -11.11 9.53
CA ALA A 137 9.03 -10.21 10.47
C ALA A 137 9.40 -10.92 11.77
N ALA A 138 10.58 -10.60 12.30
CA ALA A 138 10.97 -10.98 13.66
C ALA A 138 10.32 -10.04 14.69
N LEU A 139 9.78 -10.61 15.77
CA LEU A 139 9.28 -9.85 16.91
C LEU A 139 10.26 -9.97 18.08
N ASP A 140 10.47 -8.85 18.78
CA ASP A 140 11.22 -8.80 20.03
C ASP A 140 10.27 -8.48 21.19
N ALA A 141 10.07 -9.42 22.09
CA ALA A 141 9.13 -9.32 23.22
C ALA A 141 7.72 -8.83 22.79
N GLY A 142 7.25 -9.25 21.60
CA GLY A 142 5.95 -8.87 21.07
C GLY A 142 5.94 -7.57 20.26
N VAL A 143 7.04 -6.84 20.19
CA VAL A 143 7.19 -5.61 19.42
C VAL A 143 7.74 -5.93 18.03
N ALA A 144 7.08 -5.43 17.01
CA ALA A 144 7.58 -5.39 15.64
C ALA A 144 8.43 -4.13 15.47
N ARG A 145 9.72 -4.31 15.20
CA ARG A 145 10.68 -3.21 15.01
C ARG A 145 11.36 -3.36 13.66
N PHE A 146 11.36 -2.31 12.87
CA PHE A 146 11.90 -2.24 11.52
C PHE A 146 12.92 -1.13 11.40
N VAL A 147 13.85 -1.27 10.47
CA VAL A 147 14.78 -0.21 10.08
C VAL A 147 14.67 0.00 8.58
N ILE A 148 14.23 1.18 8.17
CA ILE A 148 14.23 1.62 6.78
C ILE A 148 15.61 2.27 6.53
N ALA A 149 16.39 1.75 5.59
CA ALA A 149 17.73 2.24 5.31
C ALA A 149 18.15 1.99 3.86
N HIS A 150 19.12 2.79 3.38
CA HIS A 150 19.69 2.66 2.03
C HIS A 150 20.61 1.44 1.91
N GLU A 151 21.25 1.07 2.99
CA GLU A 151 22.18 -0.07 3.08
C GLU A 151 21.75 -0.99 4.21
N ASP A 152 22.06 -2.28 4.09
CA ASP A 152 21.70 -3.28 5.10
C ASP A 152 22.44 -2.98 6.43
N PRO A 153 21.71 -2.60 7.49
CA PRO A 153 22.28 -2.33 8.81
C PRO A 153 22.57 -3.62 9.61
N GLY A 154 22.38 -4.80 9.03
CA GLY A 154 22.59 -6.09 9.68
C GLY A 154 21.49 -6.50 10.65
N VAL A 155 20.26 -6.01 10.48
CA VAL A 155 19.11 -6.38 11.31
C VAL A 155 18.07 -7.19 10.52
N ALA A 156 17.38 -8.10 11.21
CA ALA A 156 16.44 -9.02 10.56
C ALA A 156 15.28 -8.30 9.83
N ASN A 157 14.77 -7.22 10.41
CA ASN A 157 13.65 -6.46 9.85
C ASN A 157 14.14 -5.17 9.15
N TRP A 158 15.15 -5.27 8.31
CA TRP A 158 15.54 -4.17 7.44
C TRP A 158 14.56 -4.05 6.27
N LEU A 159 14.16 -2.82 5.94
CA LEU A 159 13.41 -2.47 4.75
C LEU A 159 14.30 -1.64 3.81
N ASP A 160 14.56 -2.21 2.64
CA ASP A 160 15.43 -1.62 1.63
C ASP A 160 14.70 -0.48 0.89
N THR A 161 15.28 0.71 0.90
CA THR A 161 14.76 1.87 0.15
C THR A 161 14.85 1.71 -1.36
N SER A 162 15.47 0.65 -1.87
CA SER A 162 15.67 0.38 -3.30
C SER A 162 16.35 1.55 -4.05
N GLY A 163 17.20 2.30 -3.37
CA GLY A 163 17.89 3.47 -3.91
C GLY A 163 17.06 4.75 -3.94
N HIS A 164 15.84 4.75 -3.43
CA HIS A 164 15.03 5.96 -3.27
C HIS A 164 15.45 6.71 -2.01
N ARG A 165 15.43 8.04 -2.06
CA ARG A 165 15.71 8.90 -0.89
C ARG A 165 14.45 9.24 -0.10
N HIS A 166 13.29 9.00 -0.67
CA HIS A 166 11.99 9.28 -0.08
C HIS A 166 10.90 8.42 -0.72
N GLY A 167 9.79 8.27 -0.04
CA GLY A 167 8.64 7.50 -0.52
C GLY A 167 7.54 7.38 0.52
N LEU A 168 6.60 6.51 0.26
CA LEU A 168 5.52 6.19 1.17
C LEU A 168 5.84 4.95 1.99
N MET A 169 5.30 4.89 3.19
CA MET A 169 5.28 3.72 4.06
C MET A 169 3.86 3.45 4.54
N HIS A 170 3.46 2.19 4.50
CA HIS A 170 2.12 1.78 4.85
C HIS A 170 2.17 0.62 5.83
N ILE A 171 1.33 0.67 6.85
CA ILE A 171 1.05 -0.48 7.72
C ILE A 171 -0.43 -0.78 7.61
N ARG A 172 -0.78 -2.07 7.50
CA ARG A 172 -2.16 -2.55 7.41
C ARG A 172 -2.36 -3.68 8.41
N PHE A 173 -3.53 -3.65 9.07
CA PHE A 173 -4.01 -4.71 9.94
C PHE A 173 -5.32 -5.22 9.38
N VAL A 174 -5.42 -6.54 9.17
CA VAL A 174 -6.60 -7.20 8.60
C VAL A 174 -7.34 -7.91 9.71
N GLU A 175 -8.67 -7.69 9.78
CA GLU A 175 -9.54 -8.25 10.80
C GLU A 175 -9.05 -7.94 12.22
N SER A 176 -8.78 -6.68 12.46
CA SER A 176 -8.35 -6.16 13.75
C SER A 176 -9.36 -5.17 14.32
N ASP A 177 -9.61 -5.25 15.62
CA ASP A 177 -10.46 -4.29 16.34
C ASP A 177 -9.70 -3.05 16.81
N SER A 178 -8.38 -3.02 16.62
CA SER A 178 -7.53 -1.93 17.09
C SER A 178 -6.39 -1.63 16.12
N GLN A 179 -5.92 -0.39 16.17
CA GLN A 179 -4.89 0.12 15.27
C GLN A 179 -3.89 0.97 16.06
N PRO A 180 -2.83 0.36 16.63
CA PRO A 180 -1.80 1.13 17.31
C PRO A 180 -1.06 2.01 16.29
N LEU A 181 -0.90 3.29 16.60
CA LEU A 181 -0.09 4.18 15.77
C LEU A 181 1.39 3.78 15.92
N ALA A 182 2.05 3.51 14.81
CA ALA A 182 3.47 3.20 14.80
C ALA A 182 4.30 4.41 15.22
N THR A 183 5.31 4.16 16.05
CA THR A 183 6.28 5.16 16.45
C THR A 183 7.49 5.12 15.53
N THR A 184 8.05 6.27 15.24
CA THR A 184 9.23 6.41 14.38
C THR A 184 10.34 7.14 15.10
N ARG A 185 11.59 6.83 14.72
CA ARG A 185 12.78 7.52 15.22
C ARG A 185 13.83 7.59 14.10
N LEU A 186 14.22 8.81 13.73
CA LEU A 186 15.35 9.02 12.80
C LEU A 186 16.66 8.71 13.53
N LEU A 187 17.51 7.94 12.88
CA LEU A 187 18.85 7.57 13.34
C LEU A 187 19.89 8.15 12.37
N THR A 188 20.94 8.76 12.91
CA THR A 188 22.03 9.40 12.17
C THR A 188 23.35 8.77 12.55
#